data_a2a8c858b7070eb62abb80b601354ec5
#
_entry.id   a2a8c858b7070eb62abb80b601354ec5
#
_cell.length_a   1.000
_cell.length_b   1.000
_cell.length_c   1.000
_cell.angle_alpha   90.00
_cell.angle_beta   90.00
_cell.angle_gamma   90.00
#
_symmetry.space_group_name_H-M   'P 1'
#
loop_
_entity.id
_entity.type
_entity.pdbx_description
1 polymer ?
#
loop_
_entity_poly.entity_id
_entity_poly.type
_entity_poly.pdbx_seq_one_letter_code
_entity_poly.pdbx_strand_id
1 'polypeptide(L)'
;MHNWFKFIFVQDLNHWVTGWIDWNLALNPQGGPNWAKNFVDAAIIVNTTANEFYKQPMFYALGHFAKFLPEGSIRIGVEPQEKNGVSAVAFQTPDSAVVIILYNR
;
A
#
# COMPACT_ATOMS: atom_id res chain seq x y z
N MET A 1 6.77 -10.22 -8.79
CA MET A 1 6.48 -10.16 -7.35
C MET A 1 5.75 -8.90 -6.88
N HIS A 2 5.72 -7.80 -7.64
CA HIS A 2 5.24 -6.47 -7.21
C HIS A 2 3.71 -6.25 -7.30
N ASN A 3 2.98 -7.05 -8.07
CA ASN A 3 1.55 -6.87 -8.25
C ASN A 3 0.68 -7.40 -7.10
N TRP A 4 1.21 -8.29 -6.27
CA TRP A 4 0.49 -8.89 -5.15
C TRP A 4 0.10 -7.88 -4.06
N PHE A 5 0.99 -6.93 -3.73
CA PHE A 5 0.73 -5.95 -2.68
C PHE A 5 -0.51 -5.09 -2.97
N LYS A 6 -0.59 -4.50 -4.16
CA LYS A 6 -1.73 -3.66 -4.54
C LYS A 6 -3.03 -4.47 -4.59
N PHE A 7 -2.95 -5.70 -5.06
CA PHE A 7 -4.10 -6.61 -5.10
C PHE A 7 -4.62 -6.91 -3.69
N ILE A 8 -3.74 -7.23 -2.75
CA ILE A 8 -4.10 -7.50 -1.35
C ILE A 8 -4.81 -6.28 -0.74
N PHE A 9 -4.27 -5.06 -0.91
CA PHE A 9 -4.92 -3.84 -0.41
C PHE A 9 -6.36 -3.69 -0.90
N VAL A 10 -6.59 -3.81 -2.21
CA VAL A 10 -7.93 -3.65 -2.77
C VAL A 10 -8.86 -4.75 -2.27
N GLN A 11 -8.38 -5.99 -2.18
CA GLN A 11 -9.16 -7.10 -1.66
C GLN A 11 -9.52 -6.90 -0.19
N ASP A 12 -8.56 -6.62 0.66
CA ASP A 12 -8.80 -6.45 2.10
C ASP A 12 -9.75 -5.28 2.37
N LEU A 13 -9.54 -4.13 1.73
CA LEU A 13 -10.43 -2.98 1.88
C LEU A 13 -11.83 -3.23 1.36
N ASN A 14 -12.00 -4.03 0.30
CA ASN A 14 -13.31 -4.48 -0.16
C ASN A 14 -13.97 -5.48 0.80
N HIS A 15 -13.20 -6.11 1.69
CA HIS A 15 -13.69 -7.00 2.75
C HIS A 15 -13.74 -6.33 4.14
N TRP A 16 -13.88 -5.00 4.18
CA TRP A 16 -14.15 -4.21 5.40
C TRP A 16 -13.00 -4.16 6.40
N VAL A 17 -11.77 -4.37 5.96
CA VAL A 17 -10.58 -4.12 6.78
C VAL A 17 -10.49 -2.61 7.06
N THR A 18 -10.26 -2.24 8.32
CA THR A 18 -10.27 -0.85 8.80
C THR A 18 -8.89 -0.23 8.92
N GLY A 19 -7.84 -1.00 8.66
CA GLY A 19 -6.47 -0.53 8.72
C GLY A 19 -5.51 -1.52 8.08
N TRP A 20 -4.33 -1.03 7.75
CA TRP A 20 -3.25 -1.81 7.18
C TRP A 20 -1.92 -1.40 7.80
N ILE A 21 -1.15 -2.37 8.25
CA ILE A 21 0.20 -2.18 8.76
C ILE A 21 1.13 -3.12 8.00
N ASP A 22 2.12 -2.56 7.34
CA ASP A 22 3.16 -3.35 6.70
C ASP A 22 4.31 -3.63 7.65
N TRP A 23 5.22 -4.55 7.28
CA TRP A 23 6.26 -5.04 8.16
C TRP A 23 7.33 -3.97 8.43
N ASN A 24 8.43 -3.94 7.67
CA ASN A 24 9.47 -2.96 7.90
C ASN A 24 9.30 -1.71 7.01
N LEU A 25 9.38 -0.52 7.62
CA LEU A 25 9.36 0.73 6.87
C LEU A 25 10.63 0.91 6.04
N ALA A 26 11.79 0.68 6.65
CA ALA A 26 13.09 0.90 6.02
C ALA A 26 14.12 -0.14 6.48
N LEU A 27 14.92 -0.62 5.55
CA LEU A 27 16.03 -1.54 5.79
C LEU A 27 17.26 -1.13 4.95
N ASN A 28 18.42 -1.70 5.27
CA ASN A 28 19.61 -1.53 4.45
C ASN A 28 19.56 -2.43 3.18
N PRO A 29 20.49 -2.30 2.23
CA PRO A 29 20.51 -3.13 1.02
C PRO A 29 20.56 -4.64 1.23
N GLN A 30 20.99 -5.09 2.42
CA GLN A 30 21.06 -6.49 2.80
C GLN A 30 19.79 -6.99 3.50
N GLY A 31 18.79 -6.13 3.71
CA GLY A 31 17.57 -6.49 4.42
C GLY A 31 17.68 -6.45 5.95
N GLY A 32 18.61 -5.63 6.47
CA GLY A 32 18.85 -5.43 7.90
C GLY A 32 18.65 -3.96 8.35
N PRO A 33 18.92 -3.68 9.63
CA PRO A 33 19.41 -4.58 10.67
C PRO A 33 18.41 -5.66 11.06
N ASN A 34 18.88 -6.84 11.36
CA ASN A 34 18.03 -7.97 11.70
C ASN A 34 18.75 -8.99 12.60
N TRP A 35 18.34 -9.07 13.85
CA TRP A 35 18.92 -10.00 14.83
C TRP A 35 18.46 -11.45 14.66
N ALA A 36 17.26 -11.67 14.07
CA ALA A 36 16.71 -13.00 13.82
C ALA A 36 17.27 -13.65 12.53
N LYS A 37 18.13 -12.92 11.79
CA LYS A 37 18.67 -13.34 10.49
C LYS A 37 17.60 -13.65 9.42
N ASN A 38 16.44 -13.03 9.57
CA ASN A 38 15.35 -13.08 8.61
C ASN A 38 15.42 -11.82 7.72
N PHE A 39 16.32 -11.86 6.74
CA PHE A 39 16.52 -10.74 5.81
C PHE A 39 15.39 -10.67 4.81
N VAL A 40 14.71 -9.54 4.77
CA VAL A 40 13.52 -9.27 3.96
C VAL A 40 13.66 -7.95 3.22
N ASP A 41 12.67 -7.61 2.41
CA ASP A 41 12.56 -6.33 1.72
C ASP A 41 11.81 -5.30 2.58
N ALA A 42 11.86 -4.03 2.19
CA ALA A 42 11.15 -2.93 2.84
C ALA A 42 10.69 -1.89 1.82
N ALA A 43 9.74 -1.05 2.21
CA ALA A 43 9.24 0.03 1.36
C ALA A 43 10.33 1.06 0.99
N ILE A 44 11.32 1.22 1.88
CA ILE A 44 12.47 2.12 1.69
C ILE A 44 13.76 1.34 1.93
N ILE A 45 14.73 1.47 1.02
CA ILE A 45 16.07 0.94 1.20
C ILE A 45 17.02 2.10 1.47
N VAL A 46 17.74 2.04 2.60
CA VAL A 46 18.71 3.07 3.01
C VAL A 46 20.12 2.56 2.74
N ASN A 47 20.83 3.22 1.83
CA ASN A 47 22.23 2.93 1.52
C ASN A 47 23.13 3.98 2.17
N THR A 48 23.59 3.70 3.37
CA THR A 48 24.43 4.63 4.14
C THR A 48 25.81 4.84 3.51
N THR A 49 26.32 3.87 2.76
CA THR A 49 27.62 3.99 2.07
C THR A 49 27.58 5.01 0.95
N ALA A 50 26.48 5.06 0.20
CA ALA A 50 26.27 6.03 -0.87
C ALA A 50 25.61 7.34 -0.37
N ASN A 51 25.18 7.40 0.90
CA ASN A 51 24.38 8.48 1.47
C ASN A 51 23.09 8.72 0.67
N GLU A 52 22.39 7.66 0.33
CA GLU A 52 21.19 7.65 -0.51
C GLU A 52 20.09 6.79 0.11
N PHE A 53 18.86 6.98 -0.34
CA PHE A 53 17.76 6.05 -0.10
C PHE A 53 16.93 5.82 -1.35
N TYR A 54 16.33 4.65 -1.45
CA TYR A 54 15.54 4.22 -2.60
C TYR A 54 14.13 3.91 -2.16
N LYS A 55 13.14 4.49 -2.83
CA LYS A 55 11.73 4.15 -2.65
C LYS A 55 11.39 2.96 -3.53
N GLN A 56 11.02 1.88 -2.91
CA GLN A 56 10.61 0.65 -3.56
C GLN A 56 9.18 0.76 -4.12
N PRO A 57 8.75 -0.11 -5.05
CA PRO A 57 7.37 -0.15 -5.52
C PRO A 57 6.32 -0.24 -4.42
N MET A 58 6.62 -0.92 -3.30
CA MET A 58 5.74 -0.99 -2.12
C MET A 58 5.48 0.37 -1.49
N PHE A 59 6.47 1.27 -1.47
CA PHE A 59 6.30 2.65 -1.00
C PHE A 59 5.19 3.36 -1.77
N TYR A 60 5.20 3.23 -3.10
CA TYR A 60 4.19 3.86 -3.95
C TYR A 60 2.84 3.15 -3.86
N ALA A 61 2.83 1.84 -3.67
CA ALA A 61 1.61 1.09 -3.47
C ALA A 61 0.87 1.54 -2.20
N LEU A 62 1.58 1.64 -1.07
CA LEU A 62 1.04 2.18 0.19
C LEU A 62 0.60 3.63 0.03
N GLY A 63 1.45 4.46 -0.57
CA GLY A 63 1.17 5.88 -0.80
C GLY A 63 -0.04 6.13 -1.68
N HIS A 64 -0.37 5.20 -2.58
CA HIS A 64 -1.55 5.28 -3.44
C HIS A 64 -2.87 5.25 -2.64
N PHE A 65 -2.86 4.63 -1.47
CA PHE A 65 -3.98 4.63 -0.52
C PHE A 65 -3.80 5.70 0.56
N ALA A 66 -2.70 5.65 1.28
CA ALA A 66 -2.48 6.47 2.47
C ALA A 66 -2.52 7.99 2.20
N LYS A 67 -2.14 8.43 1.00
CA LYS A 67 -2.15 9.84 0.64
C LYS A 67 -3.57 10.43 0.48
N PHE A 68 -4.53 9.61 0.07
CA PHE A 68 -5.85 10.08 -0.36
C PHE A 68 -6.99 9.67 0.57
N LEU A 69 -6.72 8.83 1.56
CA LEU A 69 -7.69 8.34 2.51
C LEU A 69 -7.37 8.87 3.91
N PRO A 70 -7.92 10.01 4.30
CA PRO A 70 -7.78 10.52 5.66
C PRO A 70 -8.49 9.59 6.66
N GLU A 71 -8.05 9.65 7.92
CA GLU A 71 -8.70 8.96 9.02
C GLU A 71 -10.20 9.31 9.08
N GLY A 72 -11.04 8.31 9.37
CA GLY A 72 -12.50 8.46 9.36
C GLY A 72 -13.14 8.32 7.99
N SER A 73 -12.38 8.01 6.92
CA SER A 73 -12.96 7.66 5.63
C SER A 73 -13.77 6.36 5.73
N ILE A 74 -14.95 6.34 5.12
CA ILE A 74 -15.87 5.20 5.16
C ILE A 74 -15.90 4.54 3.78
N ARG A 75 -15.67 3.23 3.73
CA ARG A 75 -15.80 2.49 2.48
C ARG A 75 -17.25 2.54 1.99
N ILE A 76 -17.45 2.83 0.72
CA ILE A 76 -18.75 2.82 0.03
C ILE A 76 -18.75 1.80 -1.11
N GLY A 77 -19.93 1.40 -1.54
CA GLY A 77 -20.09 0.47 -2.65
C GLY A 77 -19.55 1.02 -3.96
N VAL A 78 -18.92 0.16 -4.75
CA VAL A 78 -18.55 0.42 -6.13
C VAL A 78 -18.87 -0.79 -6.99
N GLU A 79 -19.56 -0.58 -8.09
CA GLU A 79 -19.95 -1.63 -9.03
C GLU A 79 -19.53 -1.26 -10.46
N PRO A 80 -18.86 -2.16 -11.17
CA PRO A 80 -18.29 -3.43 -10.70
C PRO A 80 -17.00 -3.23 -9.89
N GLN A 81 -16.75 -4.09 -8.92
CA GLN A 81 -15.50 -4.08 -8.15
C GLN A 81 -14.28 -4.48 -8.99
N GLU A 82 -14.51 -5.28 -10.01
CA GLU A 82 -13.49 -5.67 -11.00
C GLU A 82 -14.10 -5.74 -12.40
N LYS A 83 -13.41 -5.13 -13.39
CA LYS A 83 -13.78 -5.21 -14.80
C LYS A 83 -12.54 -5.12 -15.68
N ASN A 84 -12.39 -6.08 -16.59
CA ASN A 84 -11.27 -6.09 -17.56
C ASN A 84 -9.88 -5.98 -16.93
N GLY A 85 -9.66 -6.60 -15.77
CA GLY A 85 -8.38 -6.55 -15.06
C GLY A 85 -8.17 -5.28 -14.22
N VAL A 86 -9.15 -4.38 -14.18
CA VAL A 86 -9.13 -3.20 -13.31
C VAL A 86 -10.00 -3.48 -12.09
N SER A 87 -9.40 -3.43 -10.91
CA SER A 87 -10.11 -3.51 -9.63
C SER A 87 -10.33 -2.11 -9.05
N ALA A 88 -11.45 -1.91 -8.36
CA ALA A 88 -11.83 -0.64 -7.77
C ALA A 88 -12.22 -0.78 -6.30
N VAL A 89 -11.93 0.24 -5.52
CA VAL A 89 -12.48 0.44 -4.18
C VAL A 89 -12.82 1.93 -4.01
N ALA A 90 -13.91 2.24 -3.31
CA ALA A 90 -14.36 3.60 -3.15
C ALA A 90 -14.62 3.94 -1.67
N PHE A 91 -14.38 5.19 -1.33
CA PHE A 91 -14.53 5.73 0.01
C PHE A 91 -15.21 7.10 -0.01
N GLN A 92 -15.97 7.37 1.02
CA GLN A 92 -16.40 8.72 1.36
C GLN A 92 -15.51 9.24 2.48
N THR A 93 -14.89 10.39 2.25
CA THR A 93 -14.05 11.07 3.23
C THR A 93 -14.87 11.88 4.24
N PRO A 94 -14.33 12.28 5.40
CA PRO A 94 -15.05 13.05 6.40
C PRO A 94 -15.61 14.40 5.89
N ASP A 95 -14.97 14.99 4.88
CA ASP A 95 -15.42 16.20 4.21
C ASP A 95 -16.45 15.94 3.09
N SER A 96 -16.99 14.71 3.04
CA SER A 96 -17.98 14.26 2.06
C SER A 96 -17.48 14.15 0.61
N ALA A 97 -16.19 14.21 0.37
CA ALA A 97 -15.64 13.89 -0.94
C ALA A 97 -15.70 12.39 -1.20
N VAL A 98 -15.71 12.00 -2.48
CA VAL A 98 -15.62 10.60 -2.91
C VAL A 98 -14.26 10.34 -3.50
N VAL A 99 -13.56 9.37 -2.94
CA VAL A 99 -12.26 8.88 -3.43
C VAL A 99 -12.46 7.50 -4.04
N ILE A 100 -12.07 7.34 -5.29
CA ILE A 100 -12.07 6.06 -6.00
C ILE A 100 -10.63 5.70 -6.30
N ILE A 101 -10.20 4.53 -5.83
CA ILE A 101 -8.87 4.00 -6.10
C ILE A 101 -9.00 2.87 -7.10
N LEU A 102 -8.30 3.01 -8.22
CA LEU A 102 -8.28 2.04 -9.30
C LEU A 102 -6.93 1.32 -9.31
N TYR A 103 -6.98 0.03 -9.47
CA TYR A 103 -5.80 -0.81 -9.65
C TYR A 103 -5.91 -1.61 -10.94
N ASN A 104 -4.94 -1.44 -11.84
CA ASN A 104 -4.80 -2.22 -13.06
C ASN A 104 -3.74 -3.31 -12.84
N ARG A 105 -4.08 -4.56 -13.20
CA ARG A 105 -3.19 -5.72 -13.11
C ARG A 105 -2.19 -5.78 -14.24
#